data_2e2482c8db2798ba624b8122ec4a05dc
#
_entry.id   2e2482c8db2798ba624b8122ec4a05dc
#
_cell.length_a   1.000
_cell.length_b   1.000
_cell.length_c   1.000
_cell.angle_alpha   90.00
_cell.angle_beta   90.00
_cell.angle_gamma   90.00
#
_symmetry.space_group_name_H-M   'P 1'
#
loop_
_entity.id
_entity.type
_entity.pdbx_description
1 polymer ?
#
loop_
_entity_poly.entity_id
_entity_poly.type
_entity_poly.pdbx_seq_one_letter_code
_entity_poly.pdbx_strand_id
1 'polypeptide(L)'
;MNEQISKQLQVKLLAVYKTLLKMGARKEDAEDIVQETAIQFIQYIDGITPNDASAWLYKVAIHKYYDSLKKEKSQQAYLITFRLDDLLDCDTPEKIMLQQELQHDIVKQLRRMSEKEARLLILKYSADLSLKDIAKLTGTTDKTVKTQLARAKEKLKQLLKEAQNGGKIDF
;
A
#
# COMPACT_ATOMS: atom_id res chain seq x y z
N MET A 1 27.24 -13.69 -2.67
CA MET A 1 26.42 -12.46 -2.58
C MET A 1 27.05 -11.56 -1.54
N ASN A 2 27.35 -10.31 -1.87
CA ASN A 2 28.06 -9.38 -0.97
C ASN A 2 27.17 -9.07 0.25
N GLU A 3 27.72 -9.08 1.48
CA GLU A 3 26.99 -8.82 2.74
C GLU A 3 26.19 -7.51 2.70
N GLN A 4 26.69 -6.52 2.01
CA GLN A 4 26.06 -5.21 1.83
C GLN A 4 24.78 -5.30 0.96
N ILE A 5 24.80 -6.13 -0.10
CA ILE A 5 23.63 -6.38 -0.96
C ILE A 5 22.55 -7.12 -0.16
N SER A 6 22.96 -8.10 0.66
CA SER A 6 22.03 -8.84 1.51
C SER A 6 21.32 -7.93 2.52
N LYS A 7 22.02 -7.04 3.19
CA LYS A 7 21.42 -6.06 4.12
C LYS A 7 20.45 -5.09 3.42
N GLN A 8 20.83 -4.58 2.25
CA GLN A 8 19.95 -3.70 1.48
C GLN A 8 18.69 -4.41 0.99
N LEU A 9 18.82 -5.66 0.56
CA LEU A 9 17.67 -6.46 0.16
C LEU A 9 16.72 -6.71 1.33
N GLN A 10 17.23 -7.05 2.52
CA GLN A 10 16.42 -7.25 3.72
C GLN A 10 15.60 -6.02 4.09
N VAL A 11 16.20 -4.82 4.04
CA VAL A 11 15.49 -3.55 4.30
C VAL A 11 14.35 -3.35 3.29
N LYS A 12 14.60 -3.61 2.00
CA LYS A 12 13.58 -3.48 0.95
C LYS A 12 12.46 -4.52 1.12
N LEU A 13 12.78 -5.76 1.45
CA LEU A 13 11.79 -6.82 1.70
C LEU A 13 10.93 -6.52 2.93
N LEU A 14 11.51 -5.96 4.00
CA LEU A 14 10.75 -5.51 5.16
C LEU A 14 9.76 -4.40 4.81
N ALA A 15 10.15 -3.46 3.95
CA ALA A 15 9.26 -2.42 3.47
C ALA A 15 8.10 -2.98 2.63
N VAL A 16 8.38 -3.96 1.76
CA VAL A 16 7.35 -4.70 0.99
C VAL A 16 6.40 -5.42 1.94
N TYR A 17 6.92 -6.15 2.93
CA TYR A 17 6.12 -6.84 3.94
C TYR A 17 5.13 -5.90 4.66
N LYS A 18 5.64 -4.78 5.20
CA LYS A 18 4.80 -3.76 5.83
C LYS A 18 3.71 -3.23 4.90
N THR A 19 4.02 -3.06 3.62
CA THR A 19 3.05 -2.60 2.62
C THR A 19 1.96 -3.64 2.39
N LEU A 20 2.29 -4.93 2.29
CA LEU A 20 1.31 -6.00 2.16
C LEU A 20 0.36 -6.06 3.36
N LEU A 21 0.89 -5.93 4.59
CA LEU A 21 0.05 -5.85 5.79
C LEU A 21 -0.90 -4.66 5.75
N LYS A 22 -0.43 -3.48 5.31
CA LYS A 22 -1.27 -2.29 5.13
C LYS A 22 -2.33 -2.47 4.05
N MET A 23 -2.05 -3.28 3.03
CA MET A 23 -3.01 -3.67 2.00
C MET A 23 -4.03 -4.72 2.50
N GLY A 24 -3.86 -5.21 3.72
CA GLY A 24 -4.78 -6.15 4.36
C GLY A 24 -4.39 -7.62 4.22
N ALA A 25 -3.17 -7.92 3.80
CA ALA A 25 -2.67 -9.29 3.80
C ALA A 25 -2.61 -9.84 5.24
N ARG A 26 -2.95 -11.11 5.42
CA ARG A 26 -2.68 -11.82 6.67
C ARG A 26 -1.16 -11.94 6.85
N LYS A 27 -0.72 -12.04 8.09
CA LYS A 27 0.70 -12.11 8.41
C LYS A 27 1.40 -13.25 7.67
N GLU A 28 0.81 -14.43 7.71
CA GLU A 28 1.34 -15.63 7.06
C GLU A 28 1.43 -15.45 5.54
N ASP A 29 0.37 -14.91 4.92
CA ASP A 29 0.34 -14.66 3.47
C ASP A 29 1.40 -13.64 3.06
N ALA A 30 1.58 -12.58 3.86
CA ALA A 30 2.59 -11.55 3.59
C ALA A 30 4.02 -12.12 3.73
N GLU A 31 4.27 -12.96 4.72
CA GLU A 31 5.55 -13.65 4.91
C GLU A 31 5.87 -14.57 3.73
N ASP A 32 4.92 -15.40 3.31
CA ASP A 32 5.08 -16.30 2.15
C ASP A 32 5.35 -15.53 0.85
N ILE A 33 4.56 -14.49 0.59
CA ILE A 33 4.74 -13.64 -0.60
C ILE A 33 6.11 -12.98 -0.61
N VAL A 34 6.58 -12.47 0.53
CA VAL A 34 7.89 -11.83 0.65
C VAL A 34 9.01 -12.85 0.44
N GLN A 35 8.92 -14.04 1.01
CA GLN A 35 9.89 -15.12 0.80
C GLN A 35 9.98 -15.53 -0.67
N GLU A 36 8.84 -15.78 -1.32
CA GLU A 36 8.81 -16.12 -2.74
C GLU A 36 9.36 -14.99 -3.61
N THR A 37 9.05 -13.73 -3.25
CA THR A 37 9.57 -12.56 -3.97
C THR A 37 11.07 -12.44 -3.83
N ALA A 38 11.62 -12.74 -2.65
CA ALA A 38 13.06 -12.75 -2.40
C ALA A 38 13.76 -13.83 -3.23
N ILE A 39 13.20 -15.04 -3.28
CA ILE A 39 13.75 -16.15 -4.09
C ILE A 39 13.78 -15.75 -5.58
N GLN A 40 12.67 -15.21 -6.09
CA GLN A 40 12.62 -14.76 -7.48
C GLN A 40 13.60 -13.60 -7.74
N PHE A 41 13.75 -12.67 -6.81
CA PHE A 41 14.72 -11.58 -6.96
C PHE A 41 16.14 -12.10 -7.11
N ILE A 42 16.54 -13.08 -6.30
CA ILE A 42 17.87 -13.69 -6.38
C ILE A 42 18.06 -14.41 -7.71
N GLN A 43 17.04 -15.09 -8.23
CA GLN A 43 17.09 -15.78 -9.52
C GLN A 43 17.26 -14.84 -10.71
N TYR A 44 16.70 -13.64 -10.63
CA TYR A 44 16.68 -12.66 -11.73
C TYR A 44 17.59 -11.45 -11.49
N ILE A 45 18.44 -11.48 -10.44
CA ILE A 45 19.24 -10.34 -9.99
C ILE A 45 20.12 -9.75 -11.09
N ASP A 46 20.69 -10.59 -11.97
CA ASP A 46 21.57 -10.15 -13.04
C ASP A 46 20.85 -9.31 -14.12
N GLY A 47 19.52 -9.44 -14.21
CA GLY A 47 18.70 -8.67 -15.14
C GLY A 47 18.03 -7.43 -14.51
N ILE A 48 18.23 -7.18 -13.20
CA ILE A 48 17.58 -6.12 -12.47
C ILE A 48 18.59 -5.05 -12.11
N THR A 49 18.39 -3.82 -12.62
CA THR A 49 19.29 -2.72 -12.22
C THR A 49 19.07 -2.35 -10.76
N PRO A 50 20.11 -1.90 -10.03
CA PRO A 50 19.98 -1.48 -8.62
C PRO A 50 18.89 -0.42 -8.41
N ASN A 51 18.71 0.49 -9.36
CA ASN A 51 17.68 1.53 -9.31
C ASN A 51 16.26 0.99 -9.49
N ASP A 52 16.10 -0.15 -10.15
CA ASP A 52 14.79 -0.78 -10.40
C ASP A 52 14.43 -1.85 -9.36
N ALA A 53 15.39 -2.26 -8.54
CA ALA A 53 15.22 -3.35 -7.57
C ALA A 53 14.01 -3.14 -6.65
N SER A 54 13.82 -1.94 -6.11
CA SER A 54 12.67 -1.65 -5.25
C SER A 54 11.35 -1.75 -6.01
N ALA A 55 11.25 -1.12 -7.17
CA ALA A 55 10.04 -1.18 -8.00
C ALA A 55 9.73 -2.61 -8.44
N TRP A 56 10.75 -3.39 -8.78
CA TRP A 56 10.60 -4.80 -9.14
C TRP A 56 10.04 -5.64 -7.98
N LEU A 57 10.62 -5.51 -6.77
CA LEU A 57 10.17 -6.23 -5.57
C LEU A 57 8.71 -5.92 -5.25
N TYR A 58 8.32 -4.64 -5.24
CA TYR A 58 6.93 -4.25 -5.03
C TYR A 58 6.00 -4.79 -6.12
N LYS A 59 6.40 -4.70 -7.39
CA LYS A 59 5.60 -5.20 -8.51
C LYS A 59 5.29 -6.69 -8.36
N VAL A 60 6.31 -7.50 -8.12
CA VAL A 60 6.16 -8.95 -7.98
C VAL A 60 5.31 -9.30 -6.76
N ALA A 61 5.61 -8.72 -5.60
CA ALA A 61 4.88 -9.00 -4.37
C ALA A 61 3.40 -8.58 -4.46
N ILE A 62 3.10 -7.41 -5.02
CA ILE A 62 1.73 -6.92 -5.18
C ILE A 62 0.96 -7.78 -6.18
N HIS A 63 1.58 -8.23 -7.28
CA HIS A 63 0.93 -9.15 -8.22
C HIS A 63 0.59 -10.48 -7.55
N LYS A 64 1.54 -11.09 -6.81
CA LYS A 64 1.29 -12.32 -6.05
C LYS A 64 0.13 -12.17 -5.05
N TYR A 65 0.09 -11.05 -4.34
CA TYR A 65 -0.99 -10.75 -3.41
C TYR A 65 -2.36 -10.67 -4.12
N TYR A 66 -2.45 -9.98 -5.24
CA TYR A 66 -3.71 -9.94 -6.00
C TYR A 66 -4.08 -11.28 -6.60
N ASP A 67 -3.11 -12.09 -7.02
CA ASP A 67 -3.37 -13.43 -7.53
C ASP A 67 -3.86 -14.36 -6.41
N SER A 68 -3.34 -14.24 -5.20
CA SER A 68 -3.87 -14.98 -4.03
C SER A 68 -5.31 -14.58 -3.71
N LEU A 69 -5.62 -13.27 -3.72
CA LEU A 69 -6.98 -12.78 -3.53
C LEU A 69 -7.96 -13.27 -4.61
N LYS A 70 -7.52 -13.39 -5.86
CA LYS A 70 -8.36 -13.94 -6.93
C LYS A 70 -8.68 -15.42 -6.71
N LYS A 71 -7.76 -16.19 -6.15
CA LYS A 71 -7.98 -17.61 -5.81
C LYS A 71 -8.95 -17.77 -4.64
N GLU A 72 -8.94 -16.86 -3.66
CA GLU A 72 -9.89 -16.85 -2.54
C GLU A 72 -11.30 -16.33 -2.91
N LYS A 73 -11.45 -15.76 -4.11
CA LYS A 73 -12.67 -15.09 -4.59
C LYS A 73 -13.91 -15.94 -4.77
N SER A 74 -13.92 -17.19 -4.37
CA SER A 74 -15.20 -17.93 -4.47
C SER A 74 -16.20 -17.60 -3.35
N GLN A 75 -15.88 -16.89 -2.27
CA GLN A 75 -16.83 -16.71 -1.17
C GLN A 75 -16.86 -15.41 -0.36
N GLN A 76 -15.95 -14.44 -0.44
CA GLN A 76 -16.15 -13.21 0.34
C GLN A 76 -15.59 -11.95 -0.33
N ALA A 77 -16.48 -10.94 -0.40
CA ALA A 77 -16.24 -9.60 -0.85
C ALA A 77 -14.96 -9.00 -0.23
N TYR A 78 -14.20 -8.32 -1.08
CA TYR A 78 -13.07 -7.45 -0.76
C TYR A 78 -13.18 -6.70 0.57
N LEU A 79 -12.69 -7.27 1.62
CA LEU A 79 -12.30 -6.53 2.80
C LEU A 79 -10.82 -6.19 2.63
N ILE A 80 -10.53 -5.12 1.91
CA ILE A 80 -9.25 -4.47 2.03
C ILE A 80 -9.25 -3.88 3.44
N THR A 81 -8.78 -4.66 4.40
CA THR A 81 -8.60 -4.19 5.77
C THR A 81 -7.29 -3.44 5.81
N PHE A 82 -7.37 -2.12 5.62
CA PHE A 82 -6.23 -1.25 5.86
C PHE A 82 -5.92 -1.26 7.36
N ARG A 83 -4.89 -1.95 7.78
CA ARG A 83 -4.30 -1.73 9.10
C ARG A 83 -3.44 -0.47 9.02
N LEU A 84 -4.07 0.67 9.28
CA LEU A 84 -3.38 1.95 9.42
C LEU A 84 -2.73 2.12 10.80
N ASP A 85 -2.93 1.18 11.71
CA ASP A 85 -2.44 1.24 13.08
C ASP A 85 -0.92 1.35 13.20
N ASP A 86 -0.18 0.90 12.16
CA ASP A 86 1.29 0.99 12.13
C ASP A 86 1.83 2.27 11.48
N LEU A 87 0.97 3.22 11.09
CA LEU A 87 1.35 4.39 10.30
C LEU A 87 1.73 5.62 11.13
N LEU A 88 1.46 5.62 12.42
CA LEU A 88 1.63 6.81 13.25
C LEU A 88 2.48 6.49 14.47
N ASP A 89 3.71 7.01 14.46
CA ASP A 89 4.46 7.25 15.68
C ASP A 89 3.74 8.35 16.47
N CYS A 90 2.97 7.97 17.48
CA CYS A 90 2.18 8.89 18.28
C CYS A 90 2.63 8.92 19.72
N ASP A 91 3.14 10.07 20.16
CA ASP A 91 3.75 10.26 21.46
C ASP A 91 2.77 10.67 22.59
N THR A 92 1.47 10.85 22.33
CA THR A 92 0.51 11.23 23.38
C THR A 92 -0.87 10.54 23.21
N PRO A 93 -1.54 10.14 24.35
CA PRO A 93 -2.83 9.44 24.32
C PRO A 93 -3.94 10.20 23.60
N GLU A 94 -4.00 11.53 23.73
CA GLU A 94 -5.02 12.37 23.10
C GLU A 94 -4.85 12.49 21.60
N LYS A 95 -3.58 12.58 21.14
CA LYS A 95 -3.27 12.54 19.70
C LYS A 95 -3.54 11.17 19.11
N ILE A 96 -3.31 10.10 19.87
CA ILE A 96 -3.61 8.72 19.46
C ILE A 96 -5.10 8.55 19.20
N MET A 97 -5.98 9.04 20.09
CA MET A 97 -7.43 8.92 19.91
C MET A 97 -7.93 9.70 18.69
N LEU A 98 -7.55 10.96 18.55
CA LEU A 98 -7.95 11.79 17.41
C LEU A 98 -7.41 11.24 16.08
N GLN A 99 -6.21 10.67 16.10
CA GLN A 99 -5.62 10.05 14.94
C GLN A 99 -6.26 8.70 14.60
N GLN A 100 -6.69 7.92 15.59
CA GLN A 100 -7.41 6.67 15.38
C GLN A 100 -8.79 6.91 14.74
N GLU A 101 -9.54 7.93 15.18
CA GLU A 101 -10.79 8.32 14.55
C GLU A 101 -10.59 8.77 13.10
N LEU A 102 -9.61 9.64 12.85
CA LEU A 102 -9.30 10.11 11.50
C LEU A 102 -8.81 8.96 10.59
N GLN A 103 -8.04 8.02 11.14
CA GLN A 103 -7.60 6.82 10.41
C GLN A 103 -8.77 5.92 10.05
N HIS A 104 -9.67 5.68 10.99
CA HIS A 104 -10.86 4.88 10.75
C HIS A 104 -11.71 5.50 9.62
N ASP A 105 -11.88 6.81 9.65
CA ASP A 105 -12.61 7.55 8.63
C ASP A 105 -11.90 7.47 7.26
N ILE A 106 -10.59 7.65 7.21
CA ILE A 106 -9.80 7.50 5.97
C ILE A 106 -9.97 6.11 5.39
N VAL A 107 -9.83 5.06 6.19
CA VAL A 107 -10.01 3.67 5.73
C VAL A 107 -11.40 3.45 5.19
N LYS A 108 -12.42 3.92 5.90
CA LYS A 108 -13.82 3.82 5.50
C LYS A 108 -14.06 4.52 4.16
N GLN A 109 -13.47 5.70 3.94
CA GLN A 109 -13.62 6.43 2.69
C GLN A 109 -12.79 5.81 1.54
N LEU A 110 -11.59 5.30 1.82
CA LEU A 110 -10.80 4.56 0.83
C LEU A 110 -11.56 3.35 0.25
N ARG A 111 -12.36 2.67 1.08
CA ARG A 111 -13.23 1.56 0.62
C ARG A 111 -14.33 1.99 -0.35
N ARG A 112 -14.74 3.27 -0.32
CA ARG A 112 -15.73 3.86 -1.23
C ARG A 112 -15.12 4.32 -2.56
N MET A 113 -13.80 4.39 -2.63
CA MET A 113 -13.04 4.74 -3.83
C MET A 113 -12.84 3.51 -4.72
N SER A 114 -12.50 3.76 -6.00
CA SER A 114 -12.06 2.66 -6.85
C SER A 114 -10.76 2.05 -6.33
N GLU A 115 -10.57 0.74 -6.54
CA GLU A 115 -9.34 0.03 -6.15
C GLU A 115 -8.08 0.72 -6.68
N LYS A 116 -8.12 1.24 -7.90
CA LYS A 116 -7.01 1.95 -8.53
C LYS A 116 -6.66 3.24 -7.80
N GLU A 117 -7.67 4.04 -7.44
CA GLU A 117 -7.47 5.30 -6.71
C GLU A 117 -6.93 5.06 -5.31
N ALA A 118 -7.56 4.13 -4.57
CA ALA A 118 -7.13 3.76 -3.23
C ALA A 118 -5.69 3.23 -3.23
N ARG A 119 -5.35 2.34 -4.17
CA ARG A 119 -3.99 1.79 -4.32
C ARG A 119 -2.95 2.88 -4.57
N LEU A 120 -3.23 3.85 -5.42
CA LEU A 120 -2.31 4.96 -5.67
C LEU A 120 -2.01 5.77 -4.41
N LEU A 121 -3.04 6.06 -3.61
CA LEU A 121 -2.89 6.76 -2.34
C LEU A 121 -2.05 5.96 -1.34
N ILE A 122 -2.27 4.65 -1.24
CA ILE A 122 -1.50 3.78 -0.36
C ILE A 122 -0.03 3.72 -0.80
N LEU A 123 0.24 3.48 -2.06
CA LEU A 123 1.60 3.42 -2.59
C LEU A 123 2.36 4.73 -2.34
N LYS A 124 1.69 5.87 -2.47
CA LYS A 124 2.32 7.17 -2.24
C LYS A 124 2.48 7.51 -0.76
N TYR A 125 1.42 7.41 0.03
CA TYR A 125 1.39 7.95 1.38
C TYR A 125 1.60 6.92 2.49
N SER A 126 1.47 5.64 2.19
CA SER A 126 1.73 4.56 3.14
C SER A 126 3.05 3.85 2.88
N ALA A 127 3.35 3.54 1.63
CA ALA A 127 4.61 2.91 1.24
C ALA A 127 5.71 3.93 0.89
N ASP A 128 5.38 5.22 0.86
CA ASP A 128 6.26 6.36 0.54
C ASP A 128 7.07 6.17 -0.76
N LEU A 129 6.44 5.56 -1.77
CA LEU A 129 7.08 5.34 -3.05
C LEU A 129 7.20 6.65 -3.85
N SER A 130 8.29 6.77 -4.62
CA SER A 130 8.44 7.87 -5.57
C SER A 130 7.41 7.78 -6.69
N LEU A 131 7.09 8.91 -7.34
CA LEU A 131 6.19 8.92 -8.51
C LEU A 131 6.73 8.02 -9.64
N LYS A 132 8.06 7.96 -9.79
CA LYS A 132 8.73 7.09 -10.77
C LYS A 132 8.51 5.62 -10.48
N ASP A 133 8.64 5.20 -9.20
CA ASP A 133 8.42 3.82 -8.81
C ASP A 133 6.96 3.43 -8.97
N ILE A 134 6.02 4.31 -8.60
CA ILE A 134 4.59 4.10 -8.83
C ILE A 134 4.28 3.99 -10.33
N ALA A 135 4.89 4.84 -11.16
CA ALA A 135 4.72 4.80 -12.62
C ALA A 135 5.19 3.45 -13.19
N LYS A 136 6.37 2.97 -12.76
CA LYS A 136 6.88 1.64 -13.14
C LYS A 136 5.94 0.51 -12.69
N LEU A 137 5.43 0.56 -11.46
CA LEU A 137 4.49 -0.42 -10.91
C LEU A 137 3.16 -0.47 -11.67
N THR A 138 2.67 0.69 -12.09
CA THR A 138 1.36 0.82 -12.75
C THR A 138 1.44 0.78 -14.27
N GLY A 139 2.66 0.72 -14.85
CA GLY A 139 2.87 0.73 -16.29
C GLY A 139 2.48 2.05 -16.96
N THR A 140 2.64 3.17 -16.24
CA THR A 140 2.28 4.52 -16.72
C THR A 140 3.45 5.49 -16.63
N THR A 141 3.21 6.78 -16.85
CA THR A 141 4.22 7.83 -16.72
C THR A 141 4.08 8.58 -15.40
N ASP A 142 5.18 9.20 -14.93
CA ASP A 142 5.20 10.03 -13.72
C ASP A 142 4.14 11.13 -13.77
N LYS A 143 3.95 11.75 -14.95
CA LYS A 143 2.95 12.78 -15.19
C LYS A 143 1.53 12.24 -15.01
N THR A 144 1.27 11.04 -15.52
CA THR A 144 -0.02 10.35 -15.35
C THR A 144 -0.28 10.03 -13.90
N VAL A 145 0.71 9.46 -13.20
CA VAL A 145 0.60 9.15 -11.75
C VAL A 145 0.31 10.41 -10.95
N LYS A 146 1.04 11.51 -11.20
CA LYS A 146 0.83 12.79 -10.52
C LYS A 146 -0.60 13.29 -10.68
N THR A 147 -1.14 13.24 -11.90
CA THR A 147 -2.52 13.68 -12.19
C THR A 147 -3.55 12.78 -11.52
N GLN A 148 -3.36 11.47 -11.58
CA GLN A 148 -4.25 10.49 -10.95
C GLN A 148 -4.23 10.59 -9.42
N LEU A 149 -3.06 10.79 -8.80
CA LEU A 149 -2.92 11.03 -7.37
C LEU A 149 -3.63 12.32 -6.93
N ALA A 150 -3.49 13.41 -7.68
CA ALA A 150 -4.16 14.66 -7.36
C ALA A 150 -5.70 14.47 -7.36
N ARG A 151 -6.25 13.77 -8.35
CA ARG A 151 -7.69 13.46 -8.42
C ARG A 151 -8.13 12.54 -7.29
N ALA A 152 -7.36 11.49 -7.00
CA ALA A 152 -7.66 10.56 -5.90
C ALA A 152 -7.63 11.27 -4.54
N LYS A 153 -6.66 12.16 -4.32
CA LYS A 153 -6.56 12.95 -3.10
C LYS A 153 -7.75 13.91 -2.92
N GLU A 154 -8.17 14.58 -3.98
CA GLU A 154 -9.32 15.49 -3.93
C GLU A 154 -10.62 14.73 -3.66
N LYS A 155 -10.81 13.59 -4.30
CA LYS A 155 -11.94 12.69 -4.05
C LYS A 155 -11.99 12.20 -2.60
N LEU A 156 -10.84 11.79 -2.03
CA LEU A 156 -10.76 11.38 -0.62
C LEU A 156 -11.15 12.53 0.31
N LYS A 157 -10.65 13.75 0.06
CA LYS A 157 -11.03 14.94 0.84
C LYS A 157 -12.53 15.22 0.79
N GLN A 158 -13.14 15.10 -0.37
CA GLN A 158 -14.57 15.30 -0.54
C GLN A 158 -15.36 14.26 0.27
N LEU A 159 -15.00 12.98 0.17
CA LEU A 159 -15.63 11.90 0.93
C LEU A 159 -15.51 12.09 2.46
N LEU A 160 -14.35 12.58 2.93
CA LEU A 160 -14.15 12.89 4.36
C LEU A 160 -15.03 14.05 4.81
N LYS A 161 -15.17 15.12 4.00
CA LYS A 161 -16.08 16.25 4.29
C LYS A 161 -17.53 15.81 4.34
N GLU A 162 -17.97 14.99 3.41
CA GLU A 162 -19.33 14.43 3.39
C GLU A 162 -19.61 13.59 4.65
N ALA A 163 -18.65 12.78 5.10
CA ALA A 163 -18.78 11.98 6.30
C ALA A 163 -18.90 12.85 7.56
N GLN A 164 -18.13 13.94 7.66
CA GLN A 164 -18.21 14.88 8.77
C GLN A 164 -19.51 15.70 8.79
N ASN A 165 -20.04 16.05 7.62
CA ASN A 165 -21.29 16.79 7.50
C ASN A 165 -22.51 15.89 7.69
N GLY A 166 -22.45 14.62 7.29
CA GLY A 166 -23.52 13.63 7.50
C GLY A 166 -23.71 13.21 8.96
N GLY A 167 -22.73 13.47 9.83
CA GLY A 167 -22.85 13.28 11.29
C GLY A 167 -23.52 14.44 12.03
N LYS A 168 -23.95 15.51 11.30
CA LYS A 168 -24.62 16.69 11.89
C LYS A 168 -26.11 16.81 11.53
N ILE A 169 -26.70 15.76 11.01
CA ILE A 169 -28.15 15.73 10.80
C ILE A 169 -28.73 14.77 11.84
N ASP A 170 -28.92 15.27 13.05
CA ASP A 170 -30.02 14.84 13.91
C ASP A 170 -30.20 15.84 15.06
N PHE A 171 -31.34 16.37 15.05
CA PHE A 171 -32.18 17.19 15.96
C PHE A 171 -32.40 18.60 15.52
#